data_3584d8976e82c8cbee2993f0712fc88a
#
_entry.id   3584d8976e82c8cbee2993f0712fc88a
#
_cell.length_a   1.000
_cell.length_b   1.000
_cell.length_c   1.000
_cell.angle_alpha   90.00
_cell.angle_beta   90.00
_cell.angle_gamma   90.00
#
_symmetry.space_group_name_H-M   'P 1'
#
loop_
_entity.id
_entity.type
_entity.pdbx_description
1 polymer ?
#
loop_
_entity_poly.entity_id
_entity_poly.type
_entity_poly.pdbx_seq_one_letter_code
_entity_poly.pdbx_strand_id
1 'polypeptide(L)'
;MLPMASSSERLHIDMYQLIDDYMEQRKFSRAATAAFTGHRFVDASLREHVKKRLSNAVLDAYGQGIRYFISGFAIGFDMMAAEAIVSLKRSYPDITLIAAIPFKGQASRFNFYDRKRYDRLLEVADEVIVLSDSYYPRCFLDRDEFMVNNSCMLVGYYDGREKGGTFYTIHKAMDQNIPIVNVY
;
A
#
# COMPACT_ATOMS: atom_id res chain seq x y z
N MET A 1 28.52 19.77 33.09
CA MET A 1 28.99 19.27 31.79
C MET A 1 28.00 18.14 31.37
N LEU A 2 27.03 18.42 30.52
CA LEU A 2 26.04 17.42 30.05
C LEU A 2 26.68 16.61 28.92
N PRO A 3 26.52 15.28 28.85
CA PRO A 3 27.09 14.48 27.77
C PRO A 3 26.37 14.85 26.44
N MET A 4 27.16 15.17 25.43
CA MET A 4 26.64 15.36 24.06
C MET A 4 26.21 14.02 23.49
N ALA A 5 24.92 13.87 23.20
CA ALA A 5 24.41 12.69 22.51
C ALA A 5 25.09 12.50 21.15
N SER A 6 25.35 11.26 20.74
CA SER A 6 26.06 10.93 19.51
C SER A 6 25.22 11.38 18.27
N SER A 7 25.89 11.66 17.17
CA SER A 7 25.23 12.09 15.92
C SER A 7 24.24 11.04 15.36
N SER A 8 24.44 9.74 15.67
CA SER A 8 23.52 8.66 15.28
C SER A 8 22.21 8.66 16.08
N GLU A 9 22.25 9.01 17.37
CA GLU A 9 21.05 9.12 18.21
C GLU A 9 20.20 10.32 17.82
N ARG A 10 20.81 11.45 17.45
CA ARG A 10 20.07 12.63 16.96
C ARG A 10 19.36 12.38 15.62
N LEU A 11 20.00 11.67 14.68
CA LEU A 11 19.41 11.29 13.41
C LEU A 11 18.21 10.33 13.59
N HIS A 12 18.27 9.45 14.59
CA HIS A 12 17.19 8.50 14.87
C HIS A 12 15.96 9.18 15.50
N ILE A 13 16.20 10.15 16.41
CA ILE A 13 15.14 10.96 17.03
C ILE A 13 14.45 11.85 15.98
N ASP A 14 15.21 12.49 15.10
CA ASP A 14 14.66 13.33 14.03
C ASP A 14 13.80 12.56 13.02
N MET A 15 14.15 11.30 12.75
CA MET A 15 13.37 10.47 11.81
C MET A 15 12.04 10.01 12.43
N TYR A 16 12.00 9.65 13.69
CA TYR A 16 10.75 9.32 14.39
C TYR A 16 9.86 10.56 14.56
N GLN A 17 10.44 11.71 14.88
CA GLN A 17 9.73 12.97 14.98
C GLN A 17 9.14 13.38 13.63
N LEU A 18 9.90 13.25 12.54
CA LEU A 18 9.41 13.51 11.17
C LEU A 18 8.28 12.56 10.77
N ILE A 19 8.35 11.29 11.18
CA ILE A 19 7.27 10.33 10.95
C ILE A 19 6.04 10.70 11.78
N ASP A 20 6.20 11.08 13.04
CA ASP A 20 5.09 11.48 13.91
C ASP A 20 4.44 12.79 13.43
N ASP A 21 5.24 13.80 13.08
CA ASP A 21 4.75 15.07 12.51
C ASP A 21 4.02 14.85 11.17
N TYR A 22 4.53 13.95 10.32
CA TYR A 22 3.87 13.54 9.09
C TYR A 22 2.58 12.76 9.38
N MET A 23 2.54 11.96 10.46
CA MET A 23 1.36 11.22 10.90
C MET A 23 0.28 12.13 11.46
N GLU A 24 0.63 13.24 12.14
CA GLU A 24 -0.32 14.27 12.61
C GLU A 24 -0.89 15.12 11.48
N GLN A 25 -0.13 15.33 10.40
CA GLN A 25 -0.54 16.12 9.22
C GLN A 25 -1.36 15.30 8.19
N ARG A 26 -1.71 14.04 8.49
CA ARG A 26 -2.40 13.17 7.53
C ARG A 26 -3.72 13.75 7.06
N LYS A 27 -3.86 13.79 5.74
CA LYS A 27 -5.09 14.15 5.05
C LYS A 27 -6.14 13.03 5.03
N PHE A 28 -5.82 11.83 5.56
CA PHE A 28 -6.72 10.68 5.49
C PHE A 28 -6.89 9.99 6.86
N SER A 29 -8.09 9.46 7.10
CA SER A 29 -8.45 8.77 8.35
C SER A 29 -8.27 7.26 8.20
N ARG A 30 -7.61 6.61 9.17
CA ARG A 30 -7.51 5.15 9.25
C ARG A 30 -8.88 4.47 9.16
N ALA A 31 -9.90 5.03 9.82
CA ALA A 31 -11.26 4.49 9.86
C ALA A 31 -11.98 4.52 8.49
N ALA A 32 -11.49 5.32 7.55
CA ALA A 32 -12.02 5.42 6.18
C ALA A 32 -11.02 4.92 5.13
N THR A 33 -10.04 4.10 5.52
CA THR A 33 -8.94 3.64 4.66
C THR A 33 -8.92 2.12 4.54
N ALA A 34 -8.79 1.62 3.31
CA ALA A 34 -8.46 0.23 3.00
C ALA A 34 -7.07 0.12 2.37
N ALA A 35 -6.36 -0.96 2.65
CA ALA A 35 -5.09 -1.27 2.00
C ALA A 35 -5.21 -2.49 1.08
N PHE A 36 -4.30 -2.58 0.11
CA PHE A 36 -4.19 -3.71 -0.80
C PHE A 36 -2.94 -4.53 -0.52
N THR A 37 -3.04 -5.84 -0.69
CA THR A 37 -1.88 -6.75 -0.71
C THR A 37 -2.14 -7.92 -1.63
N GLY A 38 -1.12 -8.42 -2.33
CA GLY A 38 -1.30 -9.60 -3.15
C GLY A 38 -0.04 -10.07 -3.85
N HIS A 39 -0.16 -11.21 -4.49
CA HIS A 39 0.95 -11.82 -5.19
C HIS A 39 1.41 -10.98 -6.39
N ARG A 40 2.72 -11.02 -6.64
CA ARG A 40 3.33 -10.35 -7.82
C ARG A 40 2.89 -10.97 -9.15
N PHE A 41 2.40 -12.19 -9.12
CA PHE A 41 1.89 -12.87 -10.30
C PHE A 41 0.39 -13.15 -10.14
N VAL A 42 -0.37 -12.69 -11.12
CA VAL A 42 -1.79 -13.01 -11.29
C VAL A 42 -1.91 -13.72 -12.62
N ASP A 43 -2.37 -14.96 -12.59
CA ASP A 43 -2.53 -15.79 -13.79
C ASP A 43 -3.38 -15.06 -14.84
N ALA A 44 -2.96 -15.10 -16.10
CA ALA A 44 -3.62 -14.39 -17.19
C ALA A 44 -5.09 -14.86 -17.37
N SER A 45 -5.36 -16.15 -17.14
CA SER A 45 -6.70 -16.75 -17.23
C SER A 45 -7.63 -16.26 -16.12
N LEU A 46 -7.09 -15.84 -14.97
CA LEU A 46 -7.85 -15.38 -13.82
C LEU A 46 -7.99 -13.84 -13.76
N ARG A 47 -7.22 -13.10 -14.57
CA ARG A 47 -7.14 -11.62 -14.46
C ARG A 47 -8.50 -10.95 -14.52
N GLU A 48 -9.35 -11.29 -15.44
CA GLU A 48 -10.67 -10.66 -15.55
C GLU A 48 -11.58 -11.02 -14.39
N HIS A 49 -11.49 -12.25 -13.89
CA HIS A 49 -12.21 -12.66 -12.70
C HIS A 49 -11.74 -11.89 -11.45
N VAL A 50 -10.43 -11.79 -11.26
CA VAL A 50 -9.84 -11.04 -10.15
C VAL A 50 -10.19 -9.56 -10.23
N LYS A 51 -10.12 -8.94 -11.41
CA LYS A 51 -10.53 -7.53 -11.61
C LYS A 51 -11.98 -7.30 -11.21
N LYS A 52 -12.89 -8.20 -11.59
CA LYS A 52 -14.30 -8.08 -11.23
C LYS A 52 -14.51 -8.18 -9.72
N ARG A 53 -13.90 -9.18 -9.07
CA ARG A 53 -13.97 -9.35 -7.61
C ARG A 53 -13.36 -8.16 -6.86
N LEU A 54 -12.22 -7.67 -7.34
CA LEU A 54 -11.54 -6.49 -6.80
C LEU A 54 -12.43 -5.24 -6.90
N SER A 55 -13.03 -4.99 -8.07
CA SER A 55 -13.93 -3.85 -8.26
C SER A 55 -15.15 -3.94 -7.32
N ASN A 56 -15.75 -5.11 -7.17
CA ASN A 56 -16.83 -5.32 -6.22
C ASN A 56 -16.38 -5.07 -4.78
N ALA A 57 -15.23 -5.61 -4.37
CA ALA A 57 -14.68 -5.40 -3.03
C ALA A 57 -14.43 -3.91 -2.73
N VAL A 58 -13.95 -3.15 -3.72
CA VAL A 58 -13.76 -1.69 -3.58
C VAL A 58 -15.10 -0.97 -3.45
N LEU A 59 -16.11 -1.35 -4.26
CA LEU A 59 -17.44 -0.75 -4.19
C LEU A 59 -18.15 -1.08 -2.88
N ASP A 60 -18.02 -2.30 -2.38
CA ASP A 60 -18.54 -2.70 -1.08
C ASP A 60 -17.86 -1.93 0.06
N ALA A 61 -16.54 -1.76 0.01
CA ALA A 61 -15.79 -0.92 0.94
C ALA A 61 -16.23 0.55 0.86
N TYR A 62 -16.41 1.09 -0.34
CA TYR A 62 -16.94 2.43 -0.56
C TYR A 62 -18.33 2.61 0.08
N GLY A 63 -19.22 1.63 -0.08
CA GLY A 63 -20.56 1.60 0.55
C GLY A 63 -20.48 1.58 2.09
N GLN A 64 -19.38 1.07 2.67
CA GLN A 64 -19.10 1.07 4.11
C GLN A 64 -18.41 2.35 4.61
N GLY A 65 -18.20 3.34 3.74
CA GLY A 65 -17.59 4.62 4.11
C GLY A 65 -16.08 4.72 3.84
N ILE A 66 -15.46 3.71 3.24
CA ILE A 66 -14.06 3.79 2.81
C ILE A 66 -13.94 4.78 1.65
N ARG A 67 -12.95 5.67 1.73
CA ARG A 67 -12.67 6.69 0.71
C ARG A 67 -11.22 6.69 0.28
N TYR A 68 -10.33 6.18 1.11
CA TYR A 68 -8.88 6.14 0.90
C TYR A 68 -8.44 4.71 0.65
N PHE A 69 -7.64 4.51 -0.39
CA PHE A 69 -7.16 3.20 -0.78
C PHE A 69 -5.65 3.24 -0.95
N ILE A 70 -4.92 2.50 -0.09
CA ILE A 70 -3.47 2.45 -0.10
C ILE A 70 -2.99 1.23 -0.88
N SER A 71 -2.12 1.46 -1.87
CA SER A 71 -1.45 0.41 -2.63
C SER A 71 0.07 0.54 -2.52
N GLY A 72 0.76 -0.60 -2.43
CA GLY A 72 2.23 -0.66 -2.42
C GLY A 72 2.89 -0.51 -3.78
N PHE A 73 2.11 -0.43 -4.85
CA PHE A 73 2.57 -0.27 -6.23
C PHE A 73 3.61 -1.33 -6.66
N ALA A 74 3.60 -2.50 -6.03
CA ALA A 74 4.38 -3.64 -6.49
C ALA A 74 3.80 -4.22 -7.77
N ILE A 75 4.65 -4.90 -8.57
CA ILE A 75 4.20 -5.63 -9.77
C ILE A 75 3.12 -6.65 -9.36
N GLY A 76 2.14 -6.85 -10.21
CA GLY A 76 1.06 -7.82 -10.03
C GLY A 76 -0.19 -7.20 -9.42
N PHE A 77 -0.65 -7.74 -8.29
CA PHE A 77 -1.94 -7.35 -7.72
C PHE A 77 -2.00 -5.89 -7.27
N ASP A 78 -0.94 -5.35 -6.67
CA ASP A 78 -0.93 -3.96 -6.17
C ASP A 78 -1.17 -2.95 -7.29
N MET A 79 -0.48 -3.11 -8.45
CA MET A 79 -0.74 -2.25 -9.60
C MET A 79 -2.13 -2.48 -10.20
N MET A 80 -2.63 -3.73 -10.21
CA MET A 80 -4.00 -4.04 -10.64
C MET A 80 -5.02 -3.34 -9.74
N ALA A 81 -4.79 -3.30 -8.44
CA ALA A 81 -5.63 -2.61 -7.49
C ALA A 81 -5.61 -1.09 -7.71
N ALA A 82 -4.43 -0.51 -7.91
CA ALA A 82 -4.31 0.91 -8.25
C ALA A 82 -5.07 1.26 -9.54
N GLU A 83 -4.97 0.44 -10.59
CA GLU A 83 -5.73 0.62 -11.85
C GLU A 83 -7.24 0.55 -11.64
N ALA A 84 -7.71 -0.37 -10.80
CA ALA A 84 -9.13 -0.48 -10.45
C ALA A 84 -9.62 0.80 -9.76
N ILE A 85 -8.86 1.35 -8.81
CA ILE A 85 -9.18 2.62 -8.16
C ILE A 85 -9.24 3.77 -9.18
N VAL A 86 -8.22 3.92 -10.03
CA VAL A 86 -8.19 4.95 -11.07
C VAL A 86 -9.42 4.86 -11.99
N SER A 87 -9.83 3.65 -12.35
CA SER A 87 -11.04 3.43 -13.15
C SER A 87 -12.31 3.85 -12.42
N LEU A 88 -12.45 3.48 -11.15
CA LEU A 88 -13.64 3.76 -10.33
C LEU A 88 -13.77 5.24 -9.98
N LYS A 89 -12.68 5.98 -9.86
CA LYS A 89 -12.70 7.46 -9.62
C LYS A 89 -13.50 8.23 -10.66
N ARG A 90 -13.67 7.73 -11.85
CA ARG A 90 -14.49 8.37 -12.89
C ARG A 90 -15.98 8.47 -12.48
N SER A 91 -16.45 7.49 -11.70
CA SER A 91 -17.85 7.43 -11.22
C SER A 91 -17.96 7.80 -9.73
N TYR A 92 -16.84 7.72 -8.99
CA TYR A 92 -16.74 7.97 -7.56
C TYR A 92 -15.55 8.92 -7.31
N PRO A 93 -15.71 10.23 -7.58
CA PRO A 93 -14.60 11.20 -7.59
C PRO A 93 -14.03 11.50 -6.20
N ASP A 94 -14.71 11.12 -5.14
CA ASP A 94 -14.26 11.23 -3.74
C ASP A 94 -13.39 10.04 -3.27
N ILE A 95 -13.14 9.05 -4.15
CA ILE A 95 -12.14 8.02 -3.89
C ILE A 95 -10.73 8.59 -4.06
N THR A 96 -9.86 8.30 -3.11
CA THR A 96 -8.46 8.74 -3.10
C THR A 96 -7.52 7.54 -3.20
N LEU A 97 -6.61 7.56 -4.16
CA LEU A 97 -5.55 6.57 -4.33
C LEU A 97 -4.26 7.05 -3.68
N ILE A 98 -3.74 6.29 -2.73
CA ILE A 98 -2.49 6.56 -2.04
C ILE A 98 -1.44 5.52 -2.46
N ALA A 99 -0.31 5.98 -2.97
CA ALA A 99 0.84 5.16 -3.28
C ALA A 99 1.79 5.09 -2.07
N ALA A 100 1.96 3.92 -1.46
CA ALA A 100 2.94 3.69 -0.40
C ALA A 100 4.21 3.06 -0.99
N ILE A 101 5.24 3.86 -1.15
CA ILE A 101 6.49 3.49 -1.83
C ILE A 101 7.55 3.18 -0.77
N PRO A 102 8.13 1.95 -0.74
CA PRO A 102 9.06 1.55 0.31
C PRO A 102 10.35 2.36 0.29
N PHE A 103 10.84 2.73 -0.90
CA PHE A 103 12.05 3.56 -1.06
C PHE A 103 12.09 4.21 -2.45
N LYS A 104 12.82 5.32 -2.57
CA LYS A 104 13.08 5.96 -3.88
C LYS A 104 13.76 4.95 -4.81
N GLY A 105 13.18 4.74 -5.99
CA GLY A 105 13.71 3.79 -6.96
C GLY A 105 13.18 2.35 -6.84
N GLN A 106 12.06 2.11 -6.16
CA GLN A 106 11.37 0.81 -6.13
C GLN A 106 11.29 0.15 -7.50
N ALA A 107 11.00 0.92 -8.54
CA ALA A 107 10.82 0.43 -9.90
C ALA A 107 12.13 0.28 -10.70
N SER A 108 13.31 0.48 -10.11
CA SER A 108 14.61 0.44 -10.82
C SER A 108 14.89 -0.90 -11.51
N ARG A 109 14.35 -2.00 -10.94
CA ARG A 109 14.51 -3.37 -11.48
C ARG A 109 13.27 -3.89 -12.22
N PHE A 110 12.26 -3.04 -12.45
CA PHE A 110 11.10 -3.43 -13.25
C PHE A 110 11.50 -3.51 -14.72
N ASN A 111 10.86 -4.42 -15.48
CA ASN A 111 11.00 -4.41 -16.93
C ASN A 111 10.37 -3.14 -17.52
N PHE A 112 10.60 -2.86 -18.80
CA PHE A 112 10.15 -1.65 -19.47
C PHE A 112 8.63 -1.43 -19.37
N TYR A 113 7.83 -2.49 -19.54
CA TYR A 113 6.36 -2.38 -19.55
C TYR A 113 5.81 -2.12 -18.13
N ASP A 114 6.30 -2.85 -17.14
CA ASP A 114 5.91 -2.67 -15.74
C ASP A 114 6.36 -1.31 -15.21
N ARG A 115 7.55 -0.83 -15.62
CA ARG A 115 8.04 0.49 -15.27
C ARG A 115 7.14 1.59 -15.83
N LYS A 116 6.78 1.51 -17.11
CA LYS A 116 5.91 2.48 -17.76
C LYS A 116 4.49 2.50 -17.16
N ARG A 117 4.03 1.33 -16.72
CA ARG A 117 2.75 1.18 -16.01
C ARG A 117 2.81 1.81 -14.62
N TYR A 118 3.87 1.54 -13.88
CA TYR A 118 4.16 2.12 -12.57
C TYR A 118 4.24 3.65 -12.63
N ASP A 119 5.04 4.20 -13.54
CA ASP A 119 5.22 5.64 -13.68
C ASP A 119 3.88 6.34 -13.95
N ARG A 120 3.06 5.79 -14.87
CA ARG A 120 1.72 6.28 -15.18
C ARG A 120 0.77 6.25 -13.98
N LEU A 121 0.83 5.21 -13.17
CA LEU A 121 0.00 5.09 -11.98
C LEU A 121 0.43 6.09 -10.89
N LEU A 122 1.73 6.35 -10.75
CA LEU A 122 2.23 7.39 -9.84
C LEU A 122 1.78 8.79 -10.24
N GLU A 123 1.76 9.11 -11.55
CA GLU A 123 1.29 10.40 -12.06
C GLU A 123 -0.19 10.69 -11.72
N VAL A 124 -1.02 9.64 -11.60
CA VAL A 124 -2.46 9.78 -11.33
C VAL A 124 -2.85 9.43 -9.90
N ALA A 125 -1.90 9.03 -9.06
CA ALA A 125 -2.11 8.86 -7.64
C ALA A 125 -2.37 10.22 -6.97
N ASP A 126 -3.31 10.26 -6.04
CA ASP A 126 -3.66 11.49 -5.33
C ASP A 126 -2.61 11.86 -4.28
N GLU A 127 -1.96 10.85 -3.71
CA GLU A 127 -0.88 11.01 -2.74
C GLU A 127 0.19 9.95 -2.96
N VAL A 128 1.45 10.36 -2.84
CA VAL A 128 2.62 9.46 -2.94
C VAL A 128 3.44 9.61 -1.67
N ILE A 129 3.48 8.54 -0.89
CA ILE A 129 4.21 8.45 0.37
C ILE A 129 5.45 7.59 0.15
N VAL A 130 6.63 8.20 0.23
CA VAL A 130 7.91 7.49 0.11
C VAL A 130 8.50 7.30 1.50
N LEU A 131 8.62 6.06 1.96
CA LEU A 131 9.00 5.72 3.33
C LEU A 131 10.50 5.78 3.60
N SER A 132 11.33 5.68 2.55
CA SER A 132 12.79 5.75 2.67
C SER A 132 13.42 6.34 1.43
N ASP A 133 14.55 7.03 1.61
CA ASP A 133 15.35 7.53 0.48
C ASP A 133 16.07 6.42 -0.28
N SER A 134 16.40 5.31 0.38
CA SER A 134 17.17 4.21 -0.20
C SER A 134 16.66 2.84 0.23
N TYR A 135 17.04 1.83 -0.56
CA TYR A 135 16.77 0.42 -0.24
C TYR A 135 17.48 0.00 1.05
N TYR A 136 16.78 -0.75 1.89
CA TYR A 136 17.34 -1.54 3.01
C TYR A 136 16.59 -2.88 3.14
N PRO A 137 17.17 -3.93 3.77
CA PRO A 137 16.63 -5.30 3.70
C PRO A 137 15.18 -5.47 4.14
N ARG A 138 14.68 -4.59 5.01
CA ARG A 138 13.33 -4.68 5.58
C ARG A 138 12.30 -3.73 4.93
N CYS A 139 12.72 -2.85 4.04
CA CYS A 139 11.90 -1.74 3.51
C CYS A 139 10.53 -2.15 2.95
N PHE A 140 10.42 -3.35 2.34
CA PHE A 140 9.14 -3.85 1.83
C PHE A 140 8.19 -4.26 2.96
N LEU A 141 8.70 -4.89 4.01
CA LEU A 141 7.90 -5.29 5.18
C LEU A 141 7.46 -4.06 5.99
N ASP A 142 8.32 -3.08 6.13
CA ASP A 142 8.00 -1.84 6.83
C ASP A 142 6.93 -1.04 6.06
N ARG A 143 6.96 -1.05 4.71
CA ARG A 143 5.90 -0.52 3.88
C ARG A 143 4.57 -1.29 4.11
N ASP A 144 4.62 -2.61 4.17
CA ASP A 144 3.44 -3.44 4.39
C ASP A 144 2.84 -3.17 5.79
N GLU A 145 3.69 -3.04 6.82
CA GLU A 145 3.26 -2.62 8.17
C GLU A 145 2.64 -1.22 8.16
N PHE A 146 3.26 -0.27 7.46
CA PHE A 146 2.70 1.07 7.29
C PHE A 146 1.28 1.00 6.70
N MET A 147 1.07 0.22 5.66
CA MET A 147 -0.23 0.09 4.99
C MET A 147 -1.28 -0.52 5.94
N VAL A 148 -0.94 -1.59 6.66
CA VAL A 148 -1.83 -2.24 7.64
C VAL A 148 -2.16 -1.29 8.80
N ASN A 149 -1.15 -0.64 9.39
CA ASN A 149 -1.33 0.28 10.52
C ASN A 149 -2.21 1.49 10.18
N ASN A 150 -2.33 1.83 8.89
CA ASN A 150 -3.06 2.99 8.41
C ASN A 150 -4.40 2.66 7.75
N SER A 151 -4.86 1.42 7.87
CA SER A 151 -6.12 0.97 7.30
C SER A 151 -6.99 0.25 8.33
N CYS A 152 -8.29 0.26 8.10
CA CYS A 152 -9.28 -0.49 8.87
C CYS A 152 -9.82 -1.70 8.11
N MET A 153 -9.39 -1.91 6.87
CA MET A 153 -9.76 -3.03 6.01
C MET A 153 -8.58 -3.40 5.11
N LEU A 154 -8.42 -4.68 4.82
CA LEU A 154 -7.45 -5.19 3.87
C LEU A 154 -8.16 -5.93 2.73
N VAL A 155 -7.85 -5.57 1.48
CA VAL A 155 -8.29 -6.31 0.29
C VAL A 155 -7.09 -7.06 -0.27
N GLY A 156 -7.15 -8.39 -0.26
CA GLY A 156 -6.02 -9.25 -0.59
C GLY A 156 -6.26 -10.16 -1.78
N TYR A 157 -5.22 -10.44 -2.56
CA TYR A 157 -5.16 -11.56 -3.50
C TYR A 157 -4.17 -12.59 -2.97
N TYR A 158 -4.69 -13.57 -2.21
CA TYR A 158 -3.90 -14.50 -1.43
C TYR A 158 -4.36 -15.95 -1.62
N ASP A 159 -3.45 -16.80 -2.07
CA ASP A 159 -3.67 -18.21 -2.40
C ASP A 159 -3.43 -19.20 -1.24
N GLY A 160 -3.17 -18.69 -0.03
CA GLY A 160 -2.92 -19.50 1.15
C GLY A 160 -1.46 -19.94 1.36
N ARG A 161 -0.51 -19.54 0.50
CA ARG A 161 0.91 -19.91 0.70
C ARG A 161 1.50 -19.25 1.94
N GLU A 162 2.06 -20.03 2.83
CA GLU A 162 2.64 -19.58 4.10
C GLU A 162 4.06 -18.99 3.94
N LYS A 163 4.25 -18.08 2.96
CA LYS A 163 5.51 -17.37 2.73
C LYS A 163 5.35 -16.09 1.89
N GLY A 164 6.31 -15.19 2.05
CA GLY A 164 6.42 -13.95 1.26
C GLY A 164 5.65 -12.76 1.84
N GLY A 165 5.73 -11.62 1.18
CA GLY A 165 5.16 -10.36 1.65
C GLY A 165 3.65 -10.42 1.83
N THR A 166 2.91 -11.04 0.89
CA THR A 166 1.45 -11.19 1.01
C THR A 166 1.04 -11.95 2.26
N PHE A 167 1.69 -13.11 2.53
CA PHE A 167 1.49 -13.88 3.76
C PHE A 167 1.74 -13.01 5.01
N TYR A 168 2.86 -12.31 5.03
CA TYR A 168 3.22 -11.41 6.13
C TYR A 168 2.15 -10.33 6.37
N THR A 169 1.70 -9.66 5.32
CA THR A 169 0.71 -8.58 5.41
C THR A 169 -0.65 -9.09 5.88
N ILE A 170 -1.09 -10.26 5.37
CA ILE A 170 -2.33 -10.92 5.80
C ILE A 170 -2.27 -11.23 7.31
N HIS A 171 -1.18 -11.83 7.79
CA HIS A 171 -1.04 -12.16 9.21
C HIS A 171 -0.97 -10.92 10.11
N LYS A 172 -0.27 -9.87 9.66
CA LYS A 172 -0.27 -8.57 10.37
C LYS A 172 -1.67 -7.98 10.51
N ALA A 173 -2.50 -8.08 9.48
CA ALA A 173 -3.88 -7.63 9.55
C ALA A 173 -4.73 -8.49 10.49
N MET A 174 -4.53 -9.82 10.47
CA MET A 174 -5.18 -10.75 11.41
C MET A 174 -4.83 -10.43 12.86
N ASP A 175 -3.54 -10.21 13.16
CA ASP A 175 -3.05 -9.87 14.50
C ASP A 175 -3.68 -8.58 15.05
N GLN A 176 -4.05 -7.65 14.15
CA GLN A 176 -4.71 -6.40 14.49
C GLN A 176 -6.25 -6.48 14.39
N ASN A 177 -6.82 -7.66 14.16
CA ASN A 177 -8.26 -7.87 13.93
C ASN A 177 -8.84 -6.98 12.80
N ILE A 178 -8.04 -6.70 11.78
CA ILE A 178 -8.49 -5.94 10.60
C ILE A 178 -9.24 -6.90 9.66
N PRO A 179 -10.48 -6.58 9.26
CA PRO A 179 -11.25 -7.35 8.28
C PRO A 179 -10.49 -7.53 6.96
N ILE A 180 -10.49 -8.76 6.44
CA ILE A 180 -9.80 -9.12 5.21
C ILE A 180 -10.80 -9.60 4.17
N VAL A 181 -10.81 -8.97 3.00
CA VAL A 181 -11.57 -9.40 1.82
C VAL A 181 -10.60 -10.05 0.85
N ASN A 182 -10.64 -11.39 0.73
CA ASN A 182 -9.79 -12.12 -0.20
C ASN A 182 -10.48 -12.26 -1.57
N VAL A 183 -9.84 -11.74 -2.62
CA VAL A 183 -10.34 -11.75 -4.01
C VAL A 183 -9.66 -12.84 -4.88
N TYR A 184 -8.94 -13.77 -4.24
CA TYR A 184 -8.34 -14.95 -4.90
C TYR A 184 -9.41 -15.92 -5.42
#